data_287df7b2dcae6de2403fd22feb1f9a06
#
_entry.id   287df7b2dcae6de2403fd22feb1f9a06
#
_cell.length_a   1.000
_cell.length_b   1.000
_cell.length_c   1.000
_cell.angle_alpha   90.00
_cell.angle_beta   90.00
_cell.angle_gamma   90.00
#
_symmetry.space_group_name_H-M   'P 1'
#
loop_
_entity.id
_entity.type
_entity.pdbx_description
1 polymer ?
#
loop_
_entity_poly.entity_id
_entity_poly.type
_entity_poly.pdbx_seq_one_letter_code
_entity_poly.pdbx_strand_id
1 'polypeptide(L)'
;MKDKYYNNSIRRGYTLLFSIIVASVVLSIAAFILSVTRKQFVLSSVSRDSTMAIYAADSALQCALAAYYQKTLDTSLAEPWIICNGARSKSSYNQLANEADSSYNLKKDNENPVYQTASPLGFGFTNDACAFVTITQGTDKTTDKHKVIIESRGYNNQFSKPCSETGGYNPRTVERAIRLVIND
;
A
#
# COMPACT_ATOMS: atom_id res chain seq x y z
N MET A 1 -56.46 50.92 37.21
CA MET A 1 -55.05 50.85 36.69
C MET A 1 -54.30 49.65 37.19
N LYS A 2 -54.80 48.42 37.02
CA LYS A 2 -54.09 47.19 37.48
C LYS A 2 -53.85 46.11 36.38
N ASP A 3 -54.39 46.32 35.18
CA ASP A 3 -54.36 45.26 34.16
C ASP A 3 -53.22 45.35 33.12
N LYS A 4 -52.35 46.35 33.25
CA LYS A 4 -51.25 46.54 32.25
C LYS A 4 -49.96 45.88 32.59
N TYR A 5 -49.81 45.31 33.80
CA TYR A 5 -48.56 44.60 34.21
C TYR A 5 -48.54 43.10 33.94
N TYR A 6 -49.69 42.49 33.75
CA TYR A 6 -49.74 40.98 33.58
C TYR A 6 -49.40 40.54 32.19
N ASN A 7 -49.60 41.39 31.19
CA ASN A 7 -49.37 40.97 29.78
C ASN A 7 -47.91 41.03 29.30
N ASN A 8 -47.00 41.68 30.03
CA ASN A 8 -45.59 41.81 29.64
C ASN A 8 -44.70 40.62 30.12
N SER A 9 -45.13 39.92 31.17
CA SER A 9 -44.34 38.80 31.69
C SER A 9 -44.48 37.52 30.84
N ILE A 10 -45.66 37.30 30.26
CA ILE A 10 -45.92 36.10 29.39
C ILE A 10 -45.16 36.23 28.06
N ARG A 11 -45.01 37.42 27.50
CA ARG A 11 -44.24 37.63 26.25
C ARG A 11 -42.74 37.40 26.43
N ARG A 12 -42.19 37.71 27.61
CA ARG A 12 -40.75 37.49 27.91
C ARG A 12 -40.40 36.02 28.12
N GLY A 13 -41.32 35.21 28.64
CA GLY A 13 -41.11 33.78 28.82
C GLY A 13 -41.10 33.01 27.49
N TYR A 14 -41.92 33.38 26.51
CA TYR A 14 -42.00 32.74 25.21
C TYR A 14 -40.73 32.94 24.37
N THR A 15 -40.17 34.14 24.36
CA THR A 15 -38.94 34.45 23.60
C THR A 15 -37.72 33.66 24.12
N LEU A 16 -37.64 33.46 25.44
CA LEU A 16 -36.56 32.68 26.04
C LEU A 16 -36.68 31.20 25.69
N LEU A 17 -37.87 30.65 25.73
CA LEU A 17 -38.13 29.25 25.34
C LEU A 17 -37.80 29.01 23.85
N PHE A 18 -38.23 29.92 22.98
CA PHE A 18 -37.94 29.86 21.55
C PHE A 18 -36.43 29.92 21.26
N SER A 19 -35.70 30.82 21.95
CA SER A 19 -34.25 30.94 21.77
C SER A 19 -33.49 29.66 22.18
N ILE A 20 -33.91 28.94 23.23
CA ILE A 20 -33.32 27.68 23.66
C ILE A 20 -33.56 26.59 22.61
N ILE A 21 -34.77 26.52 22.05
CA ILE A 21 -35.09 25.53 21.01
C ILE A 21 -34.21 25.76 19.76
N VAL A 22 -34.13 27.00 19.29
CA VAL A 22 -33.29 27.33 18.14
C VAL A 22 -31.81 27.03 18.41
N ALA A 23 -31.32 27.42 19.59
CA ALA A 23 -29.92 27.13 19.97
C ALA A 23 -29.63 25.62 20.02
N SER A 24 -30.56 24.81 20.54
CA SER A 24 -30.38 23.33 20.59
C SER A 24 -30.33 22.70 19.21
N VAL A 25 -31.15 23.16 18.27
CA VAL A 25 -31.14 22.70 16.88
C VAL A 25 -29.81 23.05 16.18
N VAL A 26 -29.35 24.29 16.33
CA VAL A 26 -28.07 24.73 15.74
C VAL A 26 -26.90 23.94 16.30
N LEU A 27 -26.86 23.72 17.61
CA LEU A 27 -25.82 22.91 18.24
C LEU A 27 -25.84 21.44 17.76
N SER A 28 -27.02 20.85 17.56
CA SER A 28 -27.15 19.48 17.04
C SER A 28 -26.61 19.36 15.62
N ILE A 29 -26.91 20.34 14.77
CA ILE A 29 -26.39 20.38 13.38
C ILE A 29 -24.86 20.56 13.39
N ALA A 30 -24.34 21.46 14.22
CA ALA A 30 -22.90 21.70 14.34
C ALA A 30 -22.16 20.44 14.80
N ALA A 31 -22.67 19.72 15.80
CA ALA A 31 -22.10 18.48 16.28
C ALA A 31 -22.09 17.39 15.20
N PHE A 32 -23.15 17.29 14.40
CA PHE A 32 -23.23 16.35 13.28
C PHE A 32 -22.18 16.66 12.21
N ILE A 33 -22.06 17.91 11.79
CA ILE A 33 -21.07 18.35 10.80
C ILE A 33 -19.65 18.04 11.29
N LEU A 34 -19.34 18.32 12.54
CA LEU A 34 -18.03 18.03 13.12
C LEU A 34 -17.70 16.53 13.10
N SER A 35 -18.67 15.68 13.39
CA SER A 35 -18.51 14.22 13.32
C SER A 35 -18.21 13.73 11.91
N VAL A 36 -18.92 14.23 10.90
CA VAL A 36 -18.70 13.89 9.49
C VAL A 36 -17.33 14.37 9.02
N THR A 37 -16.96 15.61 9.34
CA THR A 37 -15.68 16.21 8.94
C THR A 37 -14.49 15.41 9.47
N ARG A 38 -14.53 14.94 10.72
CA ARG A 38 -13.47 14.09 11.29
C ARG A 38 -13.31 12.79 10.49
N LYS A 39 -14.39 12.12 10.15
CA LYS A 39 -14.36 10.88 9.35
C LYS A 39 -13.79 11.12 7.95
N GLN A 40 -14.17 12.21 7.30
CA GLN A 40 -13.65 12.57 5.98
C GLN A 40 -12.15 12.88 6.02
N PHE A 41 -11.68 13.56 7.07
CA PHE A 41 -10.26 13.85 7.23
C PHE A 41 -9.42 12.57 7.36
N VAL A 42 -9.86 11.62 8.20
CA VAL A 42 -9.19 10.31 8.34
C VAL A 42 -9.19 9.55 7.03
N LEU A 43 -10.33 9.52 6.33
CA LEU A 43 -10.43 8.81 5.04
C LEU A 43 -9.51 9.44 3.98
N SER A 44 -9.44 10.76 3.92
CA SER A 44 -8.55 11.49 3.00
C SER A 44 -7.07 11.18 3.26
N SER A 45 -6.65 11.12 4.54
CA SER A 45 -5.26 10.78 4.87
C SER A 45 -4.91 9.36 4.49
N VAL A 46 -5.80 8.39 4.76
CA VAL A 46 -5.60 6.98 4.37
C VAL A 46 -5.56 6.82 2.85
N SER A 47 -6.40 7.55 2.13
CA SER A 47 -6.39 7.54 0.67
C SER A 47 -5.04 8.02 0.10
N ARG A 48 -4.50 9.12 0.63
CA ARG A 48 -3.19 9.63 0.24
C ARG A 48 -2.08 8.61 0.50
N ASP A 49 -2.06 8.03 1.70
CA ASP A 49 -1.05 7.05 2.10
C ASP A 49 -1.13 5.79 1.23
N SER A 50 -2.35 5.34 0.91
CA SER A 50 -2.60 4.23 -0.01
C SER A 50 -2.09 4.52 -1.43
N THR A 51 -2.29 5.74 -1.91
CA THR A 51 -1.81 6.17 -3.24
C THR A 51 -0.29 6.16 -3.31
N MET A 52 0.40 6.62 -2.27
CA MET A 52 1.87 6.55 -2.20
C MET A 52 2.37 5.11 -2.22
N ALA A 53 1.73 4.21 -1.46
CA ALA A 53 2.10 2.80 -1.43
C ALA A 53 1.90 2.12 -2.80
N ILE A 54 0.81 2.43 -3.53
CA ILE A 54 0.58 1.92 -4.89
C ILE A 54 1.67 2.41 -5.85
N TYR A 55 1.99 3.70 -5.86
CA TYR A 55 3.01 4.23 -6.74
C TYR A 55 4.40 3.65 -6.45
N ALA A 56 4.72 3.41 -5.18
CA ALA A 56 5.96 2.74 -4.82
C ALA A 56 5.99 1.30 -5.36
N ALA A 57 4.90 0.54 -5.20
CA ALA A 57 4.79 -0.82 -5.72
C ALA A 57 4.89 -0.86 -7.25
N ASP A 58 4.17 0.03 -7.94
CA ASP A 58 4.17 0.10 -9.41
C ASP A 58 5.55 0.49 -9.96
N SER A 59 6.19 1.49 -9.39
CA SER A 59 7.53 1.91 -9.82
C SER A 59 8.56 0.79 -9.65
N ALA A 60 8.51 0.05 -8.55
CA ALA A 60 9.41 -1.07 -8.31
C ALA A 60 9.11 -2.26 -9.23
N LEU A 61 7.83 -2.52 -9.52
CA LEU A 61 7.41 -3.54 -10.49
C LEU A 61 7.92 -3.22 -11.90
N GLN A 62 7.74 -2.00 -12.36
CA GLN A 62 8.21 -1.56 -13.69
C GLN A 62 9.72 -1.67 -13.82
N CYS A 63 10.45 -1.36 -12.75
CA CYS A 63 11.88 -1.53 -12.71
C CYS A 63 12.30 -3.00 -12.81
N ALA A 64 11.68 -3.88 -12.04
CA ALA A 64 11.94 -5.31 -12.10
C ALA A 64 11.61 -5.89 -13.48
N LEU A 65 10.53 -5.41 -14.11
CA LEU A 65 10.12 -5.79 -15.45
C LEU A 65 11.14 -5.33 -16.49
N ALA A 66 11.64 -4.10 -16.40
CA ALA A 66 12.69 -3.60 -17.29
C ALA A 66 13.97 -4.43 -17.15
N ALA A 67 14.36 -4.78 -15.92
CA ALA A 67 15.52 -5.63 -15.68
C ALA A 67 15.34 -7.05 -16.26
N TYR A 68 14.12 -7.58 -16.20
CA TYR A 68 13.78 -8.86 -16.82
C TYR A 68 13.98 -8.81 -18.34
N TYR A 69 13.42 -7.83 -19.01
CA TYR A 69 13.56 -7.69 -20.48
C TYR A 69 14.99 -7.37 -20.92
N GLN A 70 15.77 -6.71 -20.11
CA GLN A 70 17.20 -6.43 -20.39
C GLN A 70 18.09 -7.65 -20.10
N LYS A 71 17.52 -8.78 -19.69
CA LYS A 71 18.25 -10.01 -19.28
C LYS A 71 19.27 -9.78 -18.15
N THR A 72 19.13 -8.71 -17.39
CA THR A 72 19.96 -8.47 -16.20
C THR A 72 19.56 -9.34 -15.02
N LEU A 73 18.42 -10.02 -15.13
CA LEU A 73 17.91 -11.02 -14.17
C LEU A 73 18.33 -12.47 -14.53
N ASP A 74 19.29 -12.64 -15.42
CA ASP A 74 19.79 -13.97 -15.77
C ASP A 74 20.41 -14.64 -14.54
N THR A 75 19.84 -15.77 -14.15
CA THR A 75 20.27 -16.58 -13.01
C THR A 75 21.66 -17.20 -13.21
N SER A 76 22.15 -17.21 -14.44
CA SER A 76 23.52 -17.66 -14.78
C SER A 76 24.60 -16.64 -14.38
N LEU A 77 24.22 -15.38 -14.15
CA LEU A 77 25.14 -14.35 -13.70
C LEU A 77 25.40 -14.49 -12.19
N ALA A 78 26.67 -14.47 -11.82
CA ALA A 78 27.07 -14.60 -10.40
C ALA A 78 26.47 -13.50 -9.48
N GLU A 79 26.18 -12.34 -10.03
CA GLU A 79 25.59 -11.21 -9.31
C GLU A 79 24.72 -10.35 -10.25
N PRO A 80 23.46 -10.70 -10.51
CA PRO A 80 22.58 -9.82 -11.28
C PRO A 80 22.27 -8.55 -10.48
N TRP A 81 22.43 -7.40 -11.13
CA TRP A 81 22.14 -6.10 -10.53
C TRP A 81 20.89 -5.50 -11.15
N ILE A 82 19.98 -5.07 -10.29
CA ILE A 82 18.84 -4.23 -10.70
C ILE A 82 19.17 -2.80 -10.32
N ILE A 83 19.21 -1.91 -11.32
CA ILE A 83 19.46 -0.48 -11.12
C ILE A 83 18.17 0.25 -11.43
N CYS A 84 17.57 0.86 -10.41
CA CYS A 84 16.37 1.63 -10.57
C CYS A 84 16.49 2.95 -9.82
N ASN A 85 16.21 4.04 -10.51
CA ASN A 85 16.21 5.38 -9.91
C ASN A 85 17.50 5.70 -9.13
N GLY A 86 18.66 5.26 -9.65
CA GLY A 86 19.96 5.45 -9.00
C GLY A 86 20.26 4.51 -7.82
N ALA A 87 19.31 3.73 -7.37
CA ALA A 87 19.51 2.69 -6.35
C ALA A 87 19.95 1.40 -7.03
N ARG A 88 21.02 0.79 -6.52
CA ARG A 88 21.46 -0.54 -6.92
C ARG A 88 20.91 -1.54 -5.91
N SER A 89 20.14 -2.51 -6.37
CA SER A 89 19.75 -3.65 -5.56
C SER A 89 20.42 -4.91 -6.08
N LYS A 90 21.13 -5.60 -5.19
CA LYS A 90 21.77 -6.88 -5.53
C LYS A 90 20.72 -7.98 -5.45
N SER A 91 20.55 -8.69 -6.55
CA SER A 91 19.65 -9.82 -6.61
C SER A 91 20.47 -11.11 -6.42
N SER A 92 20.08 -11.92 -5.46
CA SER A 92 20.56 -13.28 -5.30
C SER A 92 19.38 -14.22 -5.47
N TYR A 93 19.52 -15.25 -6.28
CA TYR A 93 18.48 -16.24 -6.49
C TYR A 93 18.79 -17.52 -5.74
N ASN A 94 17.80 -18.05 -5.03
CA ASN A 94 17.83 -19.38 -4.46
C ASN A 94 17.02 -20.32 -5.33
N GLN A 95 17.61 -21.48 -5.65
CA GLN A 95 16.85 -22.58 -6.21
C GLN A 95 15.93 -23.11 -5.11
N LEU A 96 14.62 -23.16 -5.39
CA LEU A 96 13.67 -23.73 -4.46
C LEU A 96 13.95 -25.24 -4.29
N ALA A 97 14.10 -25.67 -3.05
CA ALA A 97 14.49 -27.03 -2.71
C ALA A 97 13.43 -28.07 -3.07
N ASN A 98 12.17 -27.67 -3.14
CA ASN A 98 11.05 -28.54 -3.45
C ASN A 98 10.89 -28.72 -4.97
N GLU A 99 10.50 -29.93 -5.39
CA GLU A 99 10.23 -30.25 -6.81
C GLU A 99 9.10 -29.42 -7.42
N ALA A 100 8.30 -28.75 -6.59
CA ALA A 100 7.19 -27.94 -7.03
C ALA A 100 6.91 -26.78 -6.06
N ASP A 101 6.84 -25.57 -6.57
CA ASP A 101 6.26 -24.46 -5.83
C ASP A 101 4.73 -24.47 -6.00
N SER A 102 4.04 -24.91 -4.94
CA SER A 102 2.58 -24.99 -4.93
C SER A 102 1.91 -23.60 -4.94
N SER A 103 2.61 -22.55 -4.46
CA SER A 103 2.06 -21.19 -4.39
C SER A 103 1.78 -20.61 -5.77
N TYR A 104 2.59 -20.98 -6.76
CA TYR A 104 2.51 -20.43 -8.12
C TYR A 104 2.26 -21.49 -9.20
N ASN A 105 2.00 -22.74 -8.81
CA ASN A 105 1.81 -23.84 -9.74
C ASN A 105 3.03 -24.07 -10.65
N LEU A 106 4.25 -23.87 -10.13
CA LEU A 106 5.49 -24.08 -10.84
C LEU A 106 6.05 -25.47 -10.56
N LYS A 107 6.72 -26.08 -11.53
CA LYS A 107 7.46 -27.34 -11.39
C LYS A 107 8.95 -27.11 -11.54
N LYS A 108 9.73 -27.91 -10.82
CA LYS A 108 11.17 -28.01 -10.96
C LYS A 108 11.47 -29.14 -11.93
N ASP A 109 12.20 -28.86 -12.99
CA ASP A 109 12.75 -29.79 -13.92
C ASP A 109 14.28 -29.78 -13.85
N ASN A 110 14.94 -30.80 -14.44
CA ASN A 110 16.40 -30.80 -14.58
C ASN A 110 16.88 -29.66 -15.51
N GLU A 111 16.04 -29.24 -16.46
CA GLU A 111 16.35 -28.21 -17.44
C GLU A 111 15.87 -26.81 -16.99
N ASN A 112 14.78 -26.77 -16.23
CA ASN A 112 14.14 -25.52 -15.78
C ASN A 112 13.82 -25.58 -14.28
N PRO A 113 14.81 -25.39 -13.41
CA PRO A 113 14.57 -25.32 -11.97
C PRO A 113 13.77 -24.07 -11.59
N VAL A 114 13.01 -24.16 -10.50
CA VAL A 114 12.31 -22.99 -9.96
C VAL A 114 13.30 -22.14 -9.17
N TYR A 115 13.41 -20.90 -9.54
CA TYR A 115 14.23 -19.89 -8.86
C TYR A 115 13.38 -18.80 -8.24
N GLN A 116 13.76 -18.34 -7.07
CA GLN A 116 13.18 -17.19 -6.42
C GLN A 116 14.28 -16.29 -5.89
N THR A 117 14.06 -14.98 -5.86
CA THR A 117 14.99 -14.05 -5.21
C THR A 117 15.19 -14.47 -3.74
N ALA A 118 16.45 -14.58 -3.32
CA ALA A 118 16.83 -15.06 -1.98
C ALA A 118 16.26 -14.19 -0.86
N SER A 119 16.14 -12.88 -1.14
CA SER A 119 15.47 -11.90 -0.32
C SER A 119 14.75 -10.91 -1.23
N PRO A 120 13.65 -10.29 -0.76
CA PRO A 120 13.00 -9.24 -1.51
C PRO A 120 13.96 -8.10 -1.82
N LEU A 121 13.87 -7.57 -3.03
CA LEU A 121 14.66 -6.44 -3.49
C LEU A 121 14.03 -5.15 -2.93
N GLY A 122 14.74 -4.45 -2.05
CA GLY A 122 14.28 -3.22 -1.42
C GLY A 122 14.56 -1.99 -2.26
N PHE A 123 13.55 -1.17 -2.52
CA PHE A 123 13.63 0.12 -3.23
C PHE A 123 13.17 1.24 -2.32
N GLY A 124 14.06 2.17 -1.98
CA GLY A 124 13.72 3.38 -1.24
C GLY A 124 13.47 4.55 -2.19
N PHE A 125 12.44 5.34 -1.94
CA PHE A 125 12.10 6.54 -2.71
C PHE A 125 12.38 7.81 -1.90
N THR A 126 12.53 8.95 -2.59
CA THR A 126 12.86 10.24 -1.97
C THR A 126 11.78 10.79 -1.04
N ASN A 127 10.55 10.32 -1.19
CA ASN A 127 9.39 10.71 -0.41
C ASN A 127 9.11 9.82 0.80
N ASP A 128 10.14 9.10 1.29
CA ASP A 128 10.06 8.11 2.37
C ASP A 128 9.18 6.88 2.06
N ALA A 129 8.67 6.74 0.84
CA ALA A 129 8.03 5.52 0.40
C ALA A 129 9.06 4.41 0.14
N CYS A 130 8.61 3.17 0.18
CA CYS A 130 9.45 2.00 0.08
C CYS A 130 8.73 0.89 -0.69
N ALA A 131 9.45 0.08 -1.43
CA ALA A 131 8.89 -1.10 -2.06
C ALA A 131 9.84 -2.30 -1.98
N PHE A 132 9.25 -3.49 -1.92
CA PHE A 132 9.95 -4.76 -1.96
C PHE A 132 9.46 -5.58 -3.15
N VAL A 133 10.38 -6.13 -3.92
CA VAL A 133 10.06 -6.95 -5.09
C VAL A 133 10.62 -8.36 -4.90
N THR A 134 9.76 -9.34 -5.12
CA THR A 134 10.11 -10.76 -5.21
C THR A 134 9.87 -11.24 -6.63
N ILE A 135 10.84 -11.93 -7.21
CA ILE A 135 10.76 -12.49 -8.56
C ILE A 135 10.88 -14.00 -8.45
N THR A 136 9.89 -14.72 -8.97
CA THR A 136 9.89 -16.18 -9.03
C THR A 136 9.76 -16.61 -10.48
N GLN A 137 10.60 -17.51 -10.93
CA GLN A 137 10.60 -18.04 -12.31
C GLN A 137 10.72 -19.55 -12.32
N GLY A 138 10.05 -20.17 -13.25
CA GLY A 138 10.02 -21.61 -13.39
C GLY A 138 9.09 -22.05 -14.52
N THR A 139 8.79 -23.35 -14.63
CA THR A 139 7.88 -23.90 -15.61
C THR A 139 6.50 -24.15 -14.99
N ASP A 140 5.45 -23.69 -15.66
CA ASP A 140 4.07 -23.92 -15.22
C ASP A 140 3.72 -25.42 -15.39
N LYS A 141 3.17 -26.03 -14.32
CA LYS A 141 2.79 -27.45 -14.30
C LYS A 141 1.72 -27.85 -15.29
N THR A 142 0.88 -26.88 -15.67
CA THR A 142 -0.30 -27.13 -16.48
C THR A 142 -0.01 -26.94 -17.96
N THR A 143 0.74 -25.87 -18.30
CA THR A 143 0.96 -25.45 -19.69
C THR A 143 2.33 -25.85 -20.23
N ASP A 144 3.23 -26.28 -19.35
CA ASP A 144 4.63 -26.62 -19.65
C ASP A 144 5.41 -25.47 -20.29
N LYS A 145 4.98 -24.23 -20.00
CA LYS A 145 5.58 -23.00 -20.49
C LYS A 145 6.40 -22.31 -19.41
N HIS A 146 7.41 -21.56 -19.83
CA HIS A 146 8.16 -20.71 -18.90
C HIS A 146 7.23 -19.64 -18.31
N LYS A 147 7.31 -19.47 -17.00
CA LYS A 147 6.46 -18.54 -16.25
C LYS A 147 7.31 -17.73 -15.28
N VAL A 148 7.14 -16.42 -15.36
CA VAL A 148 7.78 -15.48 -14.43
C VAL A 148 6.71 -14.74 -13.67
N ILE A 149 6.86 -14.67 -12.36
CA ILE A 149 5.97 -13.98 -11.45
C ILE A 149 6.78 -12.92 -10.73
N ILE A 150 6.35 -11.68 -10.86
CA ILE A 150 6.93 -10.53 -10.19
C ILE A 150 5.90 -10.00 -9.20
N GLU A 151 6.20 -10.04 -7.91
CA GLU A 151 5.38 -9.48 -6.85
C GLU A 151 6.07 -8.26 -6.27
N SER A 152 5.37 -7.14 -6.25
CA SER A 152 5.85 -5.89 -5.68
C SER A 152 4.93 -5.45 -4.54
N ARG A 153 5.51 -5.18 -3.37
CA ARG A 153 4.82 -4.67 -2.19
C ARG A 153 5.33 -3.28 -1.88
N GLY A 154 4.48 -2.29 -1.99
CA GLY A 154 4.80 -0.89 -1.73
C GLY A 154 4.25 -0.43 -0.38
N TYR A 155 4.97 0.46 0.25
CA TYR A 155 4.68 1.03 1.56
C TYR A 155 4.78 2.55 1.51
N ASN A 156 3.89 3.25 2.20
CA ASN A 156 3.88 4.71 2.27
C ASN A 156 4.99 5.29 3.16
N ASN A 157 5.72 4.45 3.89
CA ASN A 157 6.75 4.88 4.82
C ASN A 157 7.91 3.87 4.85
N GLN A 158 9.13 4.34 5.00
CA GLN A 158 10.31 3.49 5.16
C GLN A 158 10.37 2.94 6.60
N PHE A 159 10.56 1.65 6.74
CA PHE A 159 10.73 0.99 8.03
C PHE A 159 12.11 1.28 8.65
N SER A 160 13.11 1.41 7.80
CA SER A 160 14.49 1.78 8.16
C SER A 160 15.24 2.25 6.92
N LYS A 161 16.32 3.01 7.10
CA LYS A 161 17.22 3.38 6.00
C LYS A 161 18.47 2.47 6.04
N PRO A 162 18.77 1.71 4.95
CA PRO A 162 18.01 1.53 3.72
C PRO A 162 16.71 0.75 3.94
N CYS A 163 15.78 0.85 2.99
CA CYS A 163 14.50 0.13 3.00
C CYS A 163 14.71 -1.36 3.34
N SER A 164 14.17 -1.80 4.48
CA SER A 164 14.38 -3.15 5.01
C SER A 164 13.06 -3.72 5.54
N GLU A 165 12.76 -4.98 5.22
CA GLU A 165 11.58 -5.69 5.73
C GLU A 165 11.62 -5.94 7.25
N THR A 166 12.81 -5.92 7.84
CA THR A 166 13.01 -6.22 9.28
C THR A 166 12.76 -5.04 10.20
N GLY A 167 12.45 -3.87 9.65
CA GLY A 167 12.08 -2.68 10.43
C GLY A 167 10.69 -2.84 11.07
N GLY A 168 10.54 -2.35 12.30
CA GLY A 168 9.27 -2.42 13.05
C GLY A 168 8.13 -1.71 12.32
N TYR A 169 6.95 -2.32 12.32
CA TYR A 169 5.75 -1.73 11.73
C TYR A 169 5.32 -0.46 12.47
N ASN A 170 5.24 0.65 11.73
CA ASN A 170 4.55 1.82 12.23
C ASN A 170 3.03 1.57 12.08
N PRO A 171 2.19 1.84 13.08
CA PRO A 171 0.74 1.62 12.99
C PRO A 171 0.03 2.42 11.88
N ARG A 172 0.72 3.37 11.27
CA ARG A 172 0.23 4.14 10.10
C ARG A 172 0.76 3.64 8.77
N THR A 173 1.49 2.53 8.75
CA THR A 173 2.02 1.98 7.51
C THR A 173 0.91 1.33 6.69
N VAL A 174 0.77 1.77 5.45
CA VAL A 174 -0.14 1.19 4.47
C VAL A 174 0.67 0.38 3.48
N GLU A 175 0.30 -0.87 3.31
CA GLU A 175 0.86 -1.79 2.31
C GLU A 175 -0.08 -1.91 1.12
N ARG A 176 0.50 -1.94 -0.09
CA ARG A 176 -0.18 -2.30 -1.32
C ARG A 176 0.69 -3.25 -2.12
N ALA A 177 0.08 -4.30 -2.66
CA ALA A 177 0.78 -5.29 -3.44
C ALA A 177 0.24 -5.34 -4.88
N ILE A 178 1.17 -5.47 -5.83
CA ILE A 178 0.87 -5.67 -7.25
C ILE A 178 1.61 -6.95 -7.69
N ARG A 179 0.93 -7.77 -8.46
CA ARG A 179 1.48 -9.00 -9.01
C ARG A 179 1.35 -9.01 -10.52
N LEU A 180 2.45 -9.31 -11.20
CA LEU A 180 2.51 -9.51 -12.65
C LEU A 180 2.89 -10.96 -12.93
N VAL A 181 2.23 -11.57 -13.91
CA VAL A 181 2.52 -12.92 -14.40
C VAL A 181 2.84 -12.84 -15.88
N ILE A 182 4.03 -13.30 -16.26
CA ILE A 182 4.50 -13.38 -17.63
C ILE A 182 4.55 -14.87 -17.99
N ASN A 183 3.92 -15.25 -19.10
CA ASN A 183 3.95 -16.60 -19.64
C ASN A 183 4.58 -16.51 -21.04
N ASP A 184 5.69 -17.18 -21.24
CA ASP A 184 6.41 -17.30 -22.51
C ASP A 184 6.18 -18.67 -23.15
#